data_c28e558ee58d8c6541afa9b18798e79d
#
_entry.id   c28e558ee58d8c6541afa9b18798e79d
#
_cell.length_a   1.000
_cell.length_b   1.000
_cell.length_c   1.000
_cell.angle_alpha   90.00
_cell.angle_beta   90.00
_cell.angle_gamma   90.00
#
_symmetry.space_group_name_H-M   'P 1'
#
loop_
_entity.id
_entity.type
_entity.pdbx_description
1 polymer ?
#
loop_
_entity_poly.entity_id
_entity_poly.type
_entity_poly.pdbx_seq_one_letter_code
_entity_poly.pdbx_strand_id
1 'polypeptide(L)'
;MTLLTPTRKTLALALAATLLAAAPALSFAQAQPAPAAASMQGASPSQLVLDNTKRVLETLESRRAEFTRDRAALQKFVSGEFNTMFDRDYAARQVLGRHGRGASDADVKAFGDALADNLMRRYGSSLLDFNTQLRVRIKSESPLPRGLGVKVSSELLRSGGEPIPVDYLMRRAGSGWRVFDVMVEGVSFVQTFRQQFDSELQRKSIAQVAQELRSGRIAADASSD
;
A
#
# COMPACT_ATOMS: atom_id res chain seq x y z
N MET A 1 -73.51 -24.23 35.41
CA MET A 1 -73.71 -24.68 36.78
C MET A 1 -72.40 -24.43 37.56
N THR A 2 -72.50 -23.53 38.54
CA THR A 2 -71.78 -23.41 39.78
C THR A 2 -70.30 -22.95 39.65
N LEU A 3 -69.96 -21.64 39.78
CA LEU A 3 -69.82 -20.83 41.00
C LEU A 3 -68.83 -21.49 42.01
N LEU A 4 -67.68 -20.86 42.28
CA LEU A 4 -67.46 -20.13 43.53
C LEU A 4 -66.00 -19.64 43.65
N THR A 5 -65.84 -18.34 43.72
CA THR A 5 -64.76 -17.58 44.39
C THR A 5 -64.82 -17.80 45.92
N PRO A 6 -64.04 -17.14 46.80
CA PRO A 6 -62.73 -16.52 46.77
C PRO A 6 -61.91 -16.87 48.03
N THR A 7 -60.71 -16.35 48.26
CA THR A 7 -60.37 -15.74 49.56
C THR A 7 -59.05 -15.01 49.55
N ARG A 8 -59.14 -13.84 50.08
CA ARG A 8 -58.14 -12.82 50.46
C ARG A 8 -57.20 -13.27 51.58
N LYS A 9 -56.02 -12.70 51.62
CA LYS A 9 -55.41 -12.01 52.82
C LYS A 9 -54.00 -11.56 52.38
N THR A 10 -53.78 -10.30 52.18
CA THR A 10 -53.40 -9.17 53.04
C THR A 10 -51.94 -9.13 53.47
N LEU A 11 -51.35 -7.97 53.16
CA LEU A 11 -50.41 -7.09 53.91
C LEU A 11 -48.94 -7.47 53.82
N ALA A 12 -48.05 -6.61 53.43
CA ALA A 12 -47.57 -5.35 53.96
C ALA A 12 -46.41 -4.81 53.08
N LEU A 13 -46.51 -3.61 52.71
CA LEU A 13 -45.60 -2.46 52.84
C LEU A 13 -44.08 -2.74 52.89
N ALA A 14 -43.34 -2.27 51.91
CA ALA A 14 -42.13 -1.49 52.09
C ALA A 14 -41.80 -0.68 50.86
N LEU A 15 -41.89 0.59 51.02
CA LEU A 15 -41.45 1.67 50.11
C LEU A 15 -39.93 1.69 50.02
N ALA A 16 -39.34 1.56 48.84
CA ALA A 16 -38.00 2.04 48.55
C ALA A 16 -37.94 2.56 47.13
N ALA A 17 -38.06 3.86 47.03
CA ALA A 17 -37.81 4.60 45.82
C ALA A 17 -36.29 4.58 45.53
N THR A 18 -35.89 3.95 44.45
CA THR A 18 -34.58 4.18 43.87
C THR A 18 -34.79 4.75 42.46
N LEU A 19 -34.52 6.04 42.36
CA LEU A 19 -34.35 6.74 41.07
C LEU A 19 -33.21 6.09 40.30
N LEU A 20 -33.52 5.35 39.26
CA LEU A 20 -32.53 4.95 38.25
C LEU A 20 -32.39 6.08 37.27
N ALA A 21 -31.36 6.89 37.43
CA ALA A 21 -30.93 7.87 36.41
C ALA A 21 -30.44 7.10 35.21
N ALA A 22 -31.22 7.14 34.09
CA ALA A 22 -30.79 6.70 32.78
C ALA A 22 -29.74 7.68 32.28
N ALA A 23 -28.47 7.35 32.42
CA ALA A 23 -27.41 8.02 31.71
C ALA A 23 -27.43 7.53 30.22
N PRO A 24 -27.47 8.44 29.22
CA PRO A 24 -27.26 8.02 27.87
C PRO A 24 -25.84 7.53 27.73
N ALA A 25 -25.65 6.25 27.47
CA ALA A 25 -24.36 5.72 27.04
C ALA A 25 -24.03 6.32 25.66
N LEU A 26 -23.17 7.33 25.67
CA LEU A 26 -22.50 7.79 24.47
C LEU A 26 -21.59 6.64 24.01
N SER A 27 -22.08 5.84 23.09
CA SER A 27 -21.29 4.86 22.37
C SER A 27 -20.30 5.65 21.51
N PHE A 28 -19.09 5.86 22.05
CA PHE A 28 -17.95 6.20 21.19
C PHE A 28 -17.74 5.02 20.28
N ALA A 29 -18.20 5.14 19.05
CA ALA A 29 -17.78 4.26 17.97
C ALA A 29 -16.27 4.46 17.84
N GLN A 30 -15.50 3.60 18.51
CA GLN A 30 -14.07 3.49 18.24
C GLN A 30 -13.96 3.06 16.77
N ALA A 31 -13.49 3.99 15.94
CA ALA A 31 -13.09 3.67 14.59
C ALA A 31 -12.03 2.57 14.70
N GLN A 32 -12.41 1.33 14.42
CA GLN A 32 -11.47 0.23 14.31
C GLN A 32 -10.46 0.61 13.23
N PRO A 33 -9.14 0.66 13.55
CA PRO A 33 -8.13 0.85 12.51
C PRO A 33 -8.32 -0.27 11.50
N ALA A 34 -8.33 0.10 10.22
CA ALA A 34 -8.53 -0.83 9.11
C ALA A 34 -7.62 -2.07 9.30
N PRO A 35 -8.12 -3.29 9.10
CA PRO A 35 -7.41 -4.53 9.41
C PRO A 35 -6.01 -4.65 8.77
N ALA A 36 -5.79 -3.94 7.66
CA ALA A 36 -4.52 -3.93 6.93
C ALA A 36 -3.35 -3.28 7.69
N ALA A 37 -3.59 -2.26 8.52
CA ALA A 37 -2.50 -1.59 9.25
C ALA A 37 -2.04 -2.40 10.48
N ALA A 38 -2.93 -3.14 11.12
CA ALA A 38 -2.59 -3.97 12.28
C ALA A 38 -1.82 -5.24 11.90
N SER A 39 -2.06 -5.80 10.72
CA SER A 39 -1.37 -7.01 10.25
C SER A 39 0.07 -6.77 9.80
N MET A 40 0.48 -5.50 9.57
CA MET A 40 1.84 -5.16 9.15
C MET A 40 2.83 -4.99 10.31
N GLN A 41 2.34 -4.86 11.54
CA GLN A 41 3.16 -4.69 12.73
C GLN A 41 3.57 -6.05 13.32
N GLY A 42 4.50 -6.72 12.74
CA GLY A 42 5.02 -8.00 13.25
C GLY A 42 5.17 -9.09 12.20
N ALA A 43 4.63 -8.89 11.00
CA ALA A 43 4.83 -9.80 9.88
C ALA A 43 6.28 -9.74 9.38
N SER A 44 6.81 -10.88 8.93
CA SER A 44 8.10 -10.90 8.25
C SER A 44 8.04 -10.17 6.90
N PRO A 45 9.18 -9.68 6.37
CA PRO A 45 9.24 -9.10 5.02
C PRO A 45 8.60 -9.99 3.96
N SER A 46 8.93 -11.28 3.98
CA SER A 46 8.39 -12.27 3.04
C SER A 46 6.87 -12.41 3.14
N GLN A 47 6.34 -12.42 4.37
CA GLN A 47 4.88 -12.50 4.57
C GLN A 47 4.18 -11.23 4.08
N LEU A 48 4.75 -10.05 4.35
CA LEU A 48 4.21 -8.77 3.85
C LEU A 48 4.15 -8.73 2.32
N VAL A 49 5.22 -9.15 1.65
CA VAL A 49 5.25 -9.23 0.18
C VAL A 49 4.19 -10.20 -0.32
N LEU A 50 4.12 -11.39 0.27
CA LEU A 50 3.15 -12.43 -0.13
C LEU A 50 1.70 -11.94 0.00
N ASP A 51 1.35 -11.40 1.16
CA ASP A 51 -0.02 -10.99 1.47
C ASP A 51 -0.44 -9.77 0.64
N ASN A 52 0.47 -8.79 0.49
CA ASN A 52 0.19 -7.61 -0.33
C ASN A 52 0.01 -7.99 -1.80
N THR A 53 0.95 -8.80 -2.35
CA THR A 53 0.87 -9.20 -3.76
C THR A 53 -0.39 -10.01 -4.04
N LYS A 54 -0.75 -10.97 -3.17
CA LYS A 54 -2.00 -11.72 -3.29
C LYS A 54 -3.21 -10.81 -3.30
N ARG A 55 -3.32 -9.91 -2.32
CA ARG A 55 -4.44 -8.97 -2.21
C ARG A 55 -4.56 -8.09 -3.45
N VAL A 56 -3.44 -7.59 -3.97
CA VAL A 56 -3.43 -6.77 -5.19
C VAL A 56 -3.94 -7.59 -6.38
N LEU A 57 -3.39 -8.79 -6.61
CA LEU A 57 -3.79 -9.65 -7.73
C LEU A 57 -5.27 -10.06 -7.64
N GLU A 58 -5.73 -10.50 -6.48
CA GLU A 58 -7.13 -10.88 -6.24
C GLU A 58 -8.09 -9.70 -6.44
N THR A 59 -7.69 -8.49 -6.00
CA THR A 59 -8.51 -7.29 -6.18
C THR A 59 -8.56 -6.85 -7.63
N LEU A 60 -7.43 -6.88 -8.36
CA LEU A 60 -7.40 -6.57 -9.78
C LEU A 60 -8.28 -7.55 -10.59
N GLU A 61 -8.30 -8.82 -10.21
CA GLU A 61 -9.13 -9.83 -10.87
C GLU A 61 -10.63 -9.64 -10.53
N SER A 62 -10.97 -9.60 -9.26
CA SER A 62 -12.36 -9.52 -8.80
C SER A 62 -13.06 -8.21 -9.20
N ARG A 63 -12.32 -7.10 -9.27
CA ARG A 63 -12.82 -5.78 -9.65
C ARG A 63 -12.46 -5.37 -11.09
N ARG A 64 -12.03 -6.30 -11.93
CA ARG A 64 -11.60 -6.02 -13.31
C ARG A 64 -12.65 -5.24 -14.11
N ALA A 65 -13.91 -5.67 -14.06
CA ALA A 65 -14.99 -5.01 -14.78
C ALA A 65 -15.24 -3.56 -14.31
N GLU A 66 -15.10 -3.30 -13.02
CA GLU A 66 -15.17 -1.95 -12.46
C GLU A 66 -13.97 -1.11 -12.94
N PHE A 67 -12.75 -1.60 -12.76
CA PHE A 67 -11.51 -0.90 -13.11
C PHE A 67 -11.36 -0.64 -14.62
N THR A 68 -11.98 -1.46 -15.46
CA THR A 68 -12.02 -1.23 -16.90
C THR A 68 -12.91 -0.04 -17.25
N ARG A 69 -14.02 0.14 -16.53
CA ARG A 69 -14.97 1.25 -16.73
C ARG A 69 -14.56 2.53 -16.00
N ASP A 70 -13.94 2.38 -14.84
CA ASP A 70 -13.52 3.48 -13.98
C ASP A 70 -12.01 3.42 -13.70
N ARG A 71 -11.23 4.13 -14.52
CA ARG A 71 -9.79 4.24 -14.37
C ARG A 71 -9.36 5.00 -13.11
N ALA A 72 -10.22 5.90 -12.61
CA ALA A 72 -9.95 6.63 -11.37
C ALA A 72 -10.04 5.69 -10.16
N ALA A 73 -10.98 4.75 -10.15
CA ALA A 73 -11.08 3.71 -9.13
C ALA A 73 -9.84 2.81 -9.13
N LEU A 74 -9.34 2.40 -10.31
CA LEU A 74 -8.08 1.66 -10.44
C LEU A 74 -6.90 2.44 -9.87
N GLN A 75 -6.75 3.69 -10.28
CA GLN A 75 -5.66 4.55 -9.82
C GLN A 75 -5.71 4.73 -8.30
N LYS A 76 -6.88 4.99 -7.74
CA LYS A 76 -7.07 5.12 -6.28
C LYS A 76 -6.67 3.85 -5.55
N PHE A 77 -7.09 2.68 -6.04
CA PHE A 77 -6.74 1.39 -5.45
C PHE A 77 -5.22 1.17 -5.46
N VAL A 78 -4.60 1.25 -6.63
CA VAL A 78 -3.16 0.98 -6.77
C VAL A 78 -2.32 1.99 -5.98
N SER A 79 -2.69 3.28 -6.00
CA SER A 79 -2.01 4.30 -5.20
C SER A 79 -2.14 4.03 -3.70
N GLY A 80 -3.29 3.54 -3.25
CA GLY A 80 -3.52 3.14 -1.85
C GLY A 80 -2.60 1.99 -1.43
N GLU A 81 -2.53 0.93 -2.23
CA GLU A 81 -1.65 -0.21 -1.99
C GLU A 81 -0.17 0.19 -2.02
N PHE A 82 0.21 1.00 -2.99
CA PHE A 82 1.57 1.53 -3.08
C PHE A 82 1.95 2.34 -1.84
N ASN A 83 1.08 3.27 -1.38
CA ASN A 83 1.33 4.08 -0.19
C ASN A 83 1.46 3.25 1.09
N THR A 84 0.77 2.12 1.14
CA THR A 84 0.82 1.21 2.29
C THR A 84 2.12 0.43 2.36
N MET A 85 2.65 0.00 1.21
CA MET A 85 3.79 -0.91 1.14
C MET A 85 5.12 -0.19 0.90
N PHE A 86 5.12 0.92 0.15
CA PHE A 86 6.35 1.61 -0.25
C PHE A 86 6.78 2.72 0.71
N ASP A 87 8.10 2.83 0.91
CA ASP A 87 8.76 4.00 1.47
C ASP A 87 9.10 4.97 0.32
N ARG A 88 8.10 5.76 -0.08
CA ARG A 88 8.17 6.62 -1.25
C ARG A 88 9.28 7.66 -1.14
N ASP A 89 9.42 8.29 0.03
CA ASP A 89 10.39 9.36 0.25
C ASP A 89 11.81 8.80 0.23
N TYR A 90 12.03 7.64 0.84
CA TYR A 90 13.33 6.98 0.78
C TYR A 90 13.66 6.51 -0.64
N ALA A 91 12.71 5.91 -1.36
CA ALA A 91 12.89 5.53 -2.76
C ALA A 91 13.21 6.75 -3.64
N ALA A 92 12.49 7.86 -3.47
CA ALA A 92 12.76 9.11 -4.18
C ALA A 92 14.18 9.63 -3.91
N ARG A 93 14.65 9.60 -2.65
CA ARG A 93 16.06 9.94 -2.32
C ARG A 93 17.05 9.02 -3.02
N GLN A 94 16.74 7.72 -3.13
CA GLN A 94 17.62 6.78 -3.85
C GLN A 94 17.66 7.07 -5.35
N VAL A 95 16.54 7.44 -5.96
CA VAL A 95 16.47 7.86 -7.37
C VAL A 95 17.24 9.18 -7.58
N LEU A 96 17.02 10.17 -6.73
CA LEU A 96 17.75 11.46 -6.80
C LEU A 96 19.26 11.29 -6.60
N GLY A 97 19.69 10.28 -5.85
CA GLY A 97 21.10 9.97 -5.63
C GLY A 97 21.91 11.17 -5.13
N ARG A 98 22.96 11.56 -5.86
CA ARG A 98 23.79 12.72 -5.52
C ARG A 98 23.01 14.05 -5.51
N HIS A 99 22.02 14.19 -6.39
CA HIS A 99 21.20 15.41 -6.49
C HIS A 99 20.25 15.59 -5.30
N GLY A 100 19.92 14.51 -4.59
CA GLY A 100 19.13 14.54 -3.37
C GLY A 100 19.90 14.93 -2.10
N ARG A 101 21.23 15.09 -2.18
CA ARG A 101 22.04 15.51 -1.03
C ARG A 101 21.75 16.96 -0.68
N GLY A 102 21.27 17.19 0.55
CA GLY A 102 20.86 18.52 1.02
C GLY A 102 19.55 19.03 0.46
N ALA A 103 18.83 18.23 -0.35
CA ALA A 103 17.49 18.57 -0.80
C ALA A 103 16.52 18.61 0.38
N SER A 104 15.58 19.54 0.34
CA SER A 104 14.50 19.62 1.33
C SER A 104 13.59 18.39 1.28
N ASP A 105 12.99 18.01 2.41
CA ASP A 105 12.00 16.94 2.44
C ASP A 105 10.81 17.23 1.52
N ALA A 106 10.45 18.51 1.38
CA ALA A 106 9.39 18.95 0.50
C ALA A 106 9.72 18.67 -0.98
N ASP A 107 10.94 18.96 -1.43
CA ASP A 107 11.37 18.69 -2.81
C ASP A 107 11.45 17.19 -3.10
N VAL A 108 11.99 16.42 -2.15
CA VAL A 108 12.04 14.95 -2.26
C VAL A 108 10.65 14.36 -2.37
N LYS A 109 9.74 14.79 -1.50
CA LYS A 109 8.34 14.36 -1.53
C LYS A 109 7.67 14.76 -2.83
N ALA A 110 7.85 16.02 -3.27
CA ALA A 110 7.26 16.51 -4.52
C ALA A 110 7.72 15.72 -5.74
N PHE A 111 9.01 15.34 -5.77
CA PHE A 111 9.56 14.49 -6.83
C PHE A 111 9.01 13.07 -6.76
N GLY A 112 9.00 12.45 -5.58
CA GLY A 112 8.46 11.10 -5.38
C GLY A 112 6.99 10.98 -5.75
N ASP A 113 6.17 11.97 -5.39
CA ASP A 113 4.75 12.02 -5.76
C ASP A 113 4.60 12.17 -7.29
N ALA A 114 5.37 13.09 -7.89
CA ALA A 114 5.31 13.32 -9.33
C ALA A 114 5.75 12.09 -10.14
N LEU A 115 6.78 11.38 -9.69
CA LEU A 115 7.24 10.14 -10.31
C LEU A 115 6.18 9.05 -10.22
N ALA A 116 5.62 8.82 -9.02
CA ALA A 116 4.57 7.83 -8.82
C ALA A 116 3.33 8.10 -9.69
N ASP A 117 2.88 9.36 -9.74
CA ASP A 117 1.74 9.77 -10.56
C ASP A 117 2.03 9.61 -12.08
N ASN A 118 3.26 9.92 -12.51
CA ASN A 118 3.66 9.76 -13.89
C ASN A 118 3.65 8.29 -14.32
N LEU A 119 4.23 7.41 -13.49
CA LEU A 119 4.22 5.97 -13.70
C LEU A 119 2.80 5.40 -13.71
N MET A 120 1.94 5.85 -12.80
CA MET A 120 0.55 5.40 -12.74
C MET A 120 -0.24 5.81 -13.98
N ARG A 121 -0.08 7.06 -14.47
CA ARG A 121 -0.72 7.50 -15.71
C ARG A 121 -0.26 6.68 -16.92
N ARG A 122 1.04 6.34 -16.98
CA ARG A 122 1.63 5.63 -18.11
C ARG A 122 1.32 4.13 -18.11
N TYR A 123 1.47 3.49 -16.96
CA TYR A 123 1.43 2.02 -16.84
C TYR A 123 0.22 1.49 -16.06
N GLY A 124 -0.55 2.36 -15.41
CA GLY A 124 -1.66 1.92 -14.56
C GLY A 124 -2.71 1.09 -15.31
N SER A 125 -2.99 1.41 -16.58
CA SER A 125 -3.92 0.62 -17.39
C SER A 125 -3.38 -0.77 -17.73
N SER A 126 -2.08 -0.90 -17.96
CA SER A 126 -1.43 -2.18 -18.29
C SER A 126 -1.54 -3.21 -17.16
N LEU A 127 -1.83 -2.78 -15.92
CA LEU A 127 -2.13 -3.69 -14.83
C LEU A 127 -3.38 -4.55 -15.09
N LEU A 128 -4.29 -4.09 -15.96
CA LEU A 128 -5.46 -4.87 -16.38
C LEU A 128 -5.19 -5.76 -17.59
N ASP A 129 -4.10 -5.52 -18.32
CA ASP A 129 -3.75 -6.32 -19.50
C ASP A 129 -3.12 -7.66 -19.10
N PHE A 130 -2.63 -7.77 -17.87
CA PHE A 130 -2.27 -9.07 -17.30
C PHE A 130 -3.54 -9.91 -17.22
N ASN A 131 -3.81 -10.60 -18.33
CA ASN A 131 -4.89 -11.54 -18.41
C ASN A 131 -4.48 -12.76 -17.58
N THR A 132 -5.24 -13.01 -16.52
CA THR A 132 -5.31 -14.27 -15.83
C THR A 132 -4.35 -14.54 -14.67
N GLN A 133 -4.94 -15.08 -13.64
CA GLN A 133 -4.45 -16.00 -12.61
C GLN A 133 -2.94 -15.95 -12.31
N LEU A 134 -2.40 -14.72 -12.19
CA LEU A 134 -1.07 -14.56 -11.65
C LEU A 134 -1.07 -15.04 -10.20
N ARG A 135 -0.08 -15.82 -9.84
CA ARG A 135 0.17 -16.25 -8.46
C ARG A 135 1.57 -15.82 -8.07
N VAL A 136 1.75 -15.48 -6.81
CA VAL A 136 3.05 -15.15 -6.26
C VAL A 136 3.62 -16.35 -5.50
N ARG A 137 4.92 -16.61 -5.68
CA ARG A 137 5.69 -17.58 -4.92
C ARG A 137 6.91 -16.90 -4.32
N ILE A 138 7.03 -16.92 -2.99
CA ILE A 138 8.24 -16.45 -2.32
C ILE A 138 9.34 -17.51 -2.49
N LYS A 139 10.54 -17.07 -2.83
CA LYS A 139 11.72 -17.92 -3.02
C LYS A 139 12.65 -17.88 -1.83
N SER A 140 13.01 -16.66 -1.41
CA SER A 140 13.98 -16.48 -0.34
C SER A 140 13.89 -15.10 0.28
N GLU A 141 14.45 -14.95 1.46
CA GLU A 141 14.73 -13.68 2.13
C GLU A 141 16.20 -13.65 2.48
N SER A 142 16.90 -12.58 2.17
CA SER A 142 18.31 -12.41 2.43
C SER A 142 18.64 -10.99 2.90
N PRO A 143 19.59 -10.82 3.84
CA PRO A 143 19.99 -9.50 4.29
C PRO A 143 20.66 -8.71 3.17
N LEU A 144 20.40 -7.40 3.13
CA LEU A 144 21.14 -6.47 2.30
C LEU A 144 22.48 -6.10 2.95
N PRO A 145 23.51 -5.80 2.15
CA PRO A 145 24.80 -5.36 2.68
C PRO A 145 24.67 -4.17 3.64
N ARG A 146 25.55 -4.09 4.62
CA ARG A 146 25.66 -2.99 5.60
C ARG A 146 24.39 -2.79 6.45
N GLY A 147 23.56 -3.81 6.59
CA GLY A 147 22.33 -3.70 7.39
C GLY A 147 21.25 -2.78 6.79
N LEU A 148 21.31 -2.52 5.48
CA LEU A 148 20.34 -1.63 4.80
C LEU A 148 18.91 -2.16 4.77
N GLY A 149 18.73 -3.43 5.10
CA GLY A 149 17.43 -4.09 5.10
C GLY A 149 17.51 -5.53 4.62
N VAL A 150 16.50 -5.96 3.91
CA VAL A 150 16.39 -7.31 3.34
C VAL A 150 15.95 -7.27 1.88
N LYS A 151 16.35 -8.28 1.15
CA LYS A 151 15.82 -8.60 -0.18
C LYS A 151 14.88 -9.80 -0.04
N VAL A 152 13.63 -9.63 -0.47
CA VAL A 152 12.66 -10.72 -0.64
C VAL A 152 12.61 -11.07 -2.11
N SER A 153 13.05 -12.28 -2.44
CA SER A 153 12.99 -12.80 -3.81
C SER A 153 11.71 -13.59 -4.00
N SER A 154 11.00 -13.28 -5.07
CA SER A 154 9.76 -13.94 -5.45
C SER A 154 9.67 -14.20 -6.95
N GLU A 155 8.64 -14.92 -7.35
CA GLU A 155 8.28 -15.15 -8.73
C GLU A 155 6.78 -14.93 -8.92
N LEU A 156 6.42 -14.24 -9.99
CA LEU A 156 5.05 -14.20 -10.48
C LEU A 156 4.84 -15.35 -11.47
N LEU A 157 4.00 -16.28 -11.08
CA LEU A 157 3.62 -17.45 -11.87
C LEU A 157 2.46 -17.09 -12.79
N ARG A 158 2.56 -17.39 -14.08
CA ARG A 158 1.54 -17.18 -15.10
C ARG A 158 1.21 -18.47 -15.81
N SER A 159 -0.02 -18.62 -16.29
CA SER A 159 -0.41 -19.77 -17.11
C SER A 159 0.28 -19.70 -18.48
N GLY A 160 0.98 -20.76 -18.86
CA GLY A 160 1.58 -20.89 -20.20
C GLY A 160 2.83 -20.05 -20.46
N GLY A 161 3.56 -19.63 -19.42
CA GLY A 161 4.81 -18.90 -19.60
C GLY A 161 5.79 -19.11 -18.45
N GLU A 162 7.04 -18.69 -18.67
CA GLU A 162 8.06 -18.73 -17.64
C GLU A 162 7.69 -17.84 -16.46
N PRO A 163 8.03 -18.23 -15.22
CA PRO A 163 7.89 -17.39 -14.05
C PRO A 163 8.68 -16.08 -14.21
N ILE A 164 8.09 -14.97 -13.79
CA ILE A 164 8.74 -13.66 -13.81
C ILE A 164 9.41 -13.44 -12.44
N PRO A 165 10.74 -13.36 -12.35
CA PRO A 165 11.43 -13.07 -11.10
C PRO A 165 11.15 -11.61 -10.68
N VAL A 166 10.77 -11.44 -9.40
CA VAL A 166 10.55 -10.13 -8.79
C VAL A 166 11.21 -10.10 -7.42
N ASP A 167 12.18 -9.22 -7.25
CA ASP A 167 12.84 -8.97 -5.98
C ASP A 167 12.34 -7.65 -5.37
N TYR A 168 12.04 -7.66 -4.08
CA TYR A 168 11.65 -6.48 -3.30
C TYR A 168 12.76 -6.14 -2.31
N LEU A 169 13.31 -4.93 -2.42
CA LEU A 169 14.28 -4.43 -1.45
C LEU A 169 13.51 -3.67 -0.38
N MET A 170 13.63 -4.12 0.87
CA MET A 170 12.85 -3.61 1.99
C MET A 170 13.75 -3.12 3.12
N ARG A 171 13.31 -2.06 3.81
CA ARG A 171 13.98 -1.51 4.98
C ARG A 171 13.02 -1.40 6.17
N ARG A 172 13.58 -1.29 7.37
CA ARG A 172 12.80 -0.90 8.54
C ARG A 172 12.40 0.57 8.43
N ALA A 173 11.13 0.87 8.62
CA ALA A 173 10.58 2.21 8.67
C ALA A 173 9.54 2.27 9.81
N GLY A 174 9.87 2.97 10.88
CA GLY A 174 9.11 2.89 12.13
C GLY A 174 9.09 1.47 12.68
N SER A 175 7.93 0.99 13.06
CA SER A 175 7.74 -0.37 13.62
C SER A 175 7.64 -1.48 12.57
N GLY A 176 7.61 -1.15 11.27
CA GLY A 176 7.34 -2.11 10.20
C GLY A 176 8.43 -2.18 9.15
N TRP A 177 8.12 -2.91 8.09
CA TRP A 177 8.94 -3.01 6.88
C TRP A 177 8.28 -2.25 5.74
N ARG A 178 9.09 -1.60 4.90
CA ARG A 178 8.66 -0.88 3.70
C ARG A 178 9.56 -1.23 2.53
N VAL A 179 8.96 -1.37 1.35
CA VAL A 179 9.69 -1.54 0.09
C VAL A 179 10.25 -0.20 -0.35
N PHE A 180 11.48 -0.16 -0.79
CA PHE A 180 12.08 1.04 -1.37
C PHE A 180 12.59 0.84 -2.80
N ASP A 181 12.71 -0.41 -3.26
CA ASP A 181 13.03 -0.74 -4.65
C ASP A 181 12.39 -2.06 -5.06
N VAL A 182 12.05 -2.19 -6.31
CA VAL A 182 11.62 -3.43 -6.94
C VAL A 182 12.52 -3.72 -8.12
N MET A 183 12.93 -4.97 -8.22
CA MET A 183 13.68 -5.47 -9.37
C MET A 183 12.83 -6.49 -10.11
N VAL A 184 12.61 -6.29 -11.39
CA VAL A 184 11.93 -7.25 -12.26
C VAL A 184 12.96 -7.80 -13.24
N GLU A 185 13.08 -9.13 -13.29
CA GLU A 185 14.09 -9.81 -14.14
C GLU A 185 15.53 -9.28 -13.92
N GLY A 186 15.84 -8.88 -12.67
CA GLY A 186 17.14 -8.35 -12.28
C GLY A 186 17.33 -6.84 -12.50
N VAL A 187 16.36 -6.15 -13.11
CA VAL A 187 16.42 -4.69 -13.38
C VAL A 187 15.79 -3.91 -12.24
N SER A 188 16.57 -3.08 -11.55
CA SER A 188 16.14 -2.20 -10.45
C SER A 188 15.46 -0.95 -10.99
N PHE A 189 14.25 -0.66 -10.55
CA PHE A 189 13.54 0.56 -10.93
C PHE A 189 14.20 1.82 -10.36
N VAL A 190 14.72 1.76 -9.15
CA VAL A 190 15.48 2.88 -8.57
C VAL A 190 16.71 3.20 -9.42
N GLN A 191 17.48 2.20 -9.86
CA GLN A 191 18.67 2.43 -10.68
C GLN A 191 18.30 2.95 -12.07
N THR A 192 17.27 2.38 -12.70
CA THR A 192 16.76 2.84 -14.01
C THR A 192 16.37 4.32 -13.94
N PHE A 193 15.55 4.70 -12.96
CA PHE A 193 15.13 6.10 -12.84
C PHE A 193 16.26 7.03 -12.42
N ARG A 194 17.20 6.56 -11.59
CA ARG A 194 18.40 7.35 -11.25
C ARG A 194 19.21 7.70 -12.50
N GLN A 195 19.42 6.75 -13.39
CA GLN A 195 20.14 6.97 -14.64
C GLN A 195 19.35 7.89 -15.57
N GLN A 196 18.05 7.65 -15.71
CA GLN A 196 17.18 8.42 -16.58
C GLN A 196 17.14 9.90 -16.17
N PHE A 197 17.02 10.20 -14.87
CA PHE A 197 16.90 11.59 -14.42
C PHE A 197 18.23 12.29 -14.14
N ASP A 198 19.38 11.60 -14.21
CA ASP A 198 20.68 12.20 -13.88
C ASP A 198 20.96 13.44 -14.75
N SER A 199 20.76 13.35 -16.06
CA SER A 199 21.00 14.46 -17.00
C SER A 199 20.05 15.64 -16.81
N GLU A 200 18.79 15.37 -16.47
CA GLU A 200 17.81 16.42 -16.18
C GLU A 200 18.15 17.16 -14.88
N LEU A 201 18.49 16.40 -13.83
CA LEU A 201 18.85 16.93 -12.52
C LEU A 201 20.20 17.66 -12.49
N GLN A 202 21.06 17.47 -13.51
CA GLN A 202 22.26 18.30 -13.67
C GLN A 202 21.94 19.73 -14.15
N ARG A 203 20.82 19.90 -14.86
CA ARG A 203 20.45 21.16 -15.51
C ARG A 203 19.28 21.86 -14.85
N LYS A 204 18.49 21.15 -14.07
CA LYS A 204 17.24 21.63 -13.48
C LYS A 204 17.20 21.33 -11.99
N SER A 205 16.47 22.14 -11.25
CA SER A 205 16.16 21.85 -9.86
C SER A 205 15.22 20.64 -9.73
N ILE A 206 15.23 19.98 -8.58
CA ILE A 206 14.30 18.87 -8.27
C ILE A 206 12.85 19.29 -8.47
N ALA A 207 12.49 20.51 -8.02
CA ALA A 207 11.15 21.06 -8.18
C ALA A 207 10.75 21.21 -9.66
N GLN A 208 11.66 21.66 -10.52
CA GLN A 208 11.40 21.75 -11.96
C GLN A 208 11.19 20.38 -12.61
N VAL A 209 12.03 19.39 -12.29
CA VAL A 209 11.86 18.01 -12.79
C VAL A 209 10.54 17.42 -12.29
N ALA A 210 10.18 17.62 -11.03
CA ALA A 210 8.90 17.19 -10.48
C ALA A 210 7.71 17.84 -11.22
N GLN A 211 7.80 19.12 -11.56
CA GLN A 211 6.76 19.81 -12.33
C GLN A 211 6.64 19.27 -13.76
N GLU A 212 7.75 18.96 -14.40
CA GLU A 212 7.76 18.39 -15.74
C GLU A 212 7.22 16.96 -15.78
N LEU A 213 7.48 16.14 -14.76
CA LEU A 213 6.85 14.84 -14.57
C LEU A 213 5.32 14.97 -14.41
N ARG A 214 4.85 15.92 -13.60
CA ARG A 214 3.41 16.15 -13.39
C ARG A 214 2.72 16.59 -14.66
N SER A 215 3.35 17.48 -15.43
CA SER A 215 2.81 18.01 -16.69
C SER A 215 2.94 17.02 -17.85
N GLY A 216 3.68 15.93 -17.70
CA GLY A 216 3.95 14.97 -18.77
C GLY A 216 4.97 15.45 -19.80
N ARG A 217 5.67 16.58 -19.56
CA ARG A 217 6.76 17.03 -20.46
C ARG A 217 7.95 16.08 -20.46
N ILE A 218 8.21 15.44 -19.33
CA ILE A 218 9.09 14.29 -19.24
C ILE A 218 8.29 13.10 -18.73
N ALA A 219 8.65 11.92 -19.21
CA ALA A 219 8.02 10.68 -18.82
C ALA A 219 9.05 9.78 -18.14
N ALA A 220 8.65 9.14 -17.03
CA ALA A 220 9.41 8.04 -16.47
C ALA A 220 9.19 6.79 -17.33
N ASP A 221 10.25 6.17 -17.77
CA ASP A 221 10.20 4.92 -18.53
C ASP A 221 10.75 3.77 -17.68
N ALA A 222 9.90 2.78 -17.44
CA ALA A 222 10.26 1.60 -16.68
C ALA A 222 10.81 0.47 -17.58
N SER A 223 10.81 0.66 -18.91
CA SER A 223 11.47 -0.26 -19.84
C SER A 223 12.98 -0.04 -19.79
N SER A 224 13.73 -1.10 -19.61
CA SER A 224 15.18 -1.13 -19.87
C SER A 224 15.37 -1.41 -21.36
N ASP A 225 16.05 -0.49 -22.03
CA ASP A 225 16.60 -0.77 -23.37
C ASP A 225 17.65 -1.88 -23.28
#